data_4f9af996b41086cc4be3ead320a85e7d
#
_entry.id   4f9af996b41086cc4be3ead320a85e7d
#
_cell.length_a   1.000
_cell.length_b   1.000
_cell.length_c   1.000
_cell.angle_alpha   90.00
_cell.angle_beta   90.00
_cell.angle_gamma   90.00
#
_symmetry.space_group_name_H-M   'P 1'
#
loop_
_entity.id
_entity.type
_entity.pdbx_description
1 polymer ?
#
loop_
_entity_poly.entity_id
_entity_poly.type
_entity_poly.pdbx_seq_one_letter_code
_entity_poly.pdbx_strand_id
1 'polypeptide(L)'
;MRKYRRQALQNVVQSRGIMNATAVSHPNIAFIKYWGNRNSALRIPMNGSISMNLDSLTTRTTVSFQPSLPFDELIINGHEIMGAGLKRVSEILDLIRAKANINARAEAVTENNFPSGAGIASSASAFAALALAGSKAAGLELNERELS
;
A
#
# COMPACT_ATOMS: atom_id res chain seq x y z
N MET A 1 28.12 -11.01 -24.75
CA MET A 1 27.87 -9.89 -23.83
C MET A 1 26.45 -9.82 -23.24
N ARG A 2 25.35 -10.18 -23.95
CA ARG A 2 23.97 -10.15 -23.40
C ARG A 2 23.67 -11.16 -22.27
N LYS A 3 24.33 -12.31 -22.24
CA LYS A 3 24.09 -13.39 -21.25
C LYS A 3 24.62 -13.02 -19.85
N TYR A 4 25.74 -12.32 -19.76
CA TYR A 4 26.34 -11.88 -18.48
C TYR A 4 25.55 -10.74 -17.82
N ARG A 5 24.89 -9.87 -18.62
CA ARG A 5 24.06 -8.79 -18.08
C ARG A 5 22.77 -9.29 -17.42
N ARG A 6 22.16 -10.38 -17.93
CA ARG A 6 20.98 -11.02 -17.30
C ARG A 6 21.34 -11.73 -16.00
N GLN A 7 22.50 -12.41 -15.95
CA GLN A 7 22.95 -13.09 -14.74
C GLN A 7 23.36 -12.09 -13.64
N ALA A 8 23.97 -10.96 -13.98
CA ALA A 8 24.30 -9.90 -13.04
C ALA A 8 23.02 -9.24 -12.45
N LEU A 9 21.94 -9.05 -13.24
CA LEU A 9 20.68 -8.53 -12.76
C LEU A 9 19.93 -9.54 -11.86
N GLN A 10 20.00 -10.84 -12.14
CA GLN A 10 19.43 -11.87 -11.28
C GLN A 10 20.17 -11.98 -9.95
N ASN A 11 21.52 -11.86 -9.94
CA ASN A 11 22.29 -11.87 -8.72
C ASN A 11 22.13 -10.61 -7.86
N VAL A 12 21.80 -9.45 -8.45
CA VAL A 12 21.50 -8.21 -7.71
C VAL A 12 20.15 -8.27 -7.00
N VAL A 13 19.18 -9.02 -7.53
CA VAL A 13 17.86 -9.22 -6.89
C VAL A 13 17.95 -10.20 -5.71
N GLN A 14 18.89 -11.15 -5.72
CA GLN A 14 19.06 -12.14 -4.65
C GLN A 14 19.88 -11.67 -3.44
N SER A 15 20.57 -10.53 -3.52
CA SER A 15 21.44 -10.05 -2.43
C SER A 15 20.89 -8.81 -1.70
N ARG A 16 19.69 -8.34 -2.00
CA ARG A 16 19.06 -7.25 -1.25
C ARG A 16 18.43 -7.83 0.01
N GLY A 17 19.02 -7.50 1.16
CA GLY A 17 18.43 -7.72 2.48
C GLY A 17 17.04 -7.06 2.61
N ILE A 18 16.62 -6.69 3.79
CA ILE A 18 15.32 -6.05 4.06
C ILE A 18 15.15 -4.82 3.15
N MET A 19 14.09 -4.86 2.32
CA MET A 19 13.70 -3.74 1.47
C MET A 19 12.56 -3.01 2.14
N ASN A 20 12.76 -1.76 2.54
CA ASN A 20 11.75 -0.99 3.26
C ASN A 20 11.56 0.42 2.69
N ALA A 21 10.38 0.95 2.86
CA ALA A 21 10.04 2.34 2.59
C ALA A 21 8.88 2.81 3.46
N THR A 22 8.84 4.10 3.72
CA THR A 22 7.78 4.75 4.48
C THR A 22 7.09 5.79 3.60
N ALA A 23 5.76 5.84 3.67
CA ALA A 23 4.94 6.86 3.04
C ALA A 23 3.99 7.50 4.05
N VAL A 24 3.63 8.75 3.78
CA VAL A 24 2.63 9.50 4.53
C VAL A 24 1.51 9.89 3.60
N SER A 25 0.28 9.76 4.08
CA SER A 25 -0.92 10.20 3.39
C SER A 25 -1.87 10.91 4.36
N HIS A 26 -2.87 11.58 3.80
CA HIS A 26 -3.85 12.34 4.57
C HIS A 26 -5.25 11.77 4.32
N PRO A 27 -6.08 11.63 5.37
CA PRO A 27 -7.50 11.35 5.18
C PRO A 27 -8.18 12.55 4.52
N ASN A 28 -9.37 12.32 3.99
CA ASN A 28 -10.13 13.37 3.33
C ASN A 28 -11.59 13.43 3.82
N ILE A 29 -12.22 14.58 3.62
CA ILE A 29 -13.65 14.76 3.76
C ILE A 29 -14.23 15.08 2.40
N ALA A 30 -15.26 14.32 1.99
CA ALA A 30 -15.97 14.57 0.76
C ALA A 30 -17.12 15.56 0.98
N PHE A 31 -17.10 16.67 0.25
CA PHE A 31 -18.21 17.64 0.18
C PHE A 31 -19.29 17.17 -0.76
N ILE A 32 -18.90 16.57 -1.91
CA ILE A 32 -19.79 15.92 -2.85
C ILE A 32 -19.37 14.45 -2.90
N LYS A 33 -20.32 13.58 -2.56
CA LYS A 33 -20.13 12.13 -2.56
C LYS A 33 -20.85 11.51 -3.74
N TYR A 34 -20.29 10.43 -4.27
CA TYR A 34 -21.02 9.59 -5.19
C TYR A 34 -21.85 8.56 -4.42
N TRP A 35 -22.98 8.17 -4.99
CA TRP A 35 -23.87 7.14 -4.47
C TRP A 35 -24.09 6.09 -5.55
N GLY A 36 -23.65 4.87 -5.29
CA GLY A 36 -23.76 3.75 -6.22
C GLY A 36 -22.69 3.70 -7.30
N ASN A 37 -22.53 2.51 -7.87
CA ASN A 37 -21.59 2.24 -8.93
C ASN A 37 -22.32 2.04 -10.27
N ARG A 38 -21.81 2.66 -11.32
CA ARG A 38 -22.21 2.37 -12.70
C ARG A 38 -21.69 0.99 -13.14
N ASN A 39 -20.54 0.58 -12.62
CA ASN A 39 -19.98 -0.74 -12.80
C ASN A 39 -19.42 -1.22 -11.46
N SER A 40 -20.05 -2.22 -10.86
CA SER A 40 -19.65 -2.72 -9.53
C SER A 40 -18.37 -3.54 -9.55
N ALA A 41 -18.08 -4.25 -10.63
CA ALA A 41 -16.85 -5.05 -10.75
C ALA A 41 -15.61 -4.17 -10.83
N LEU A 42 -15.69 -3.08 -11.58
CA LEU A 42 -14.61 -2.09 -11.73
C LEU A 42 -14.72 -0.94 -10.73
N ARG A 43 -15.74 -0.94 -9.87
CA ARG A 43 -16.03 0.13 -8.90
C ARG A 43 -16.14 1.53 -9.52
N ILE A 44 -16.60 1.61 -10.77
CA ILE A 44 -16.78 2.88 -11.46
C ILE A 44 -18.01 3.59 -10.87
N PRO A 45 -17.87 4.80 -10.32
CA PRO A 45 -18.97 5.52 -9.70
C PRO A 45 -20.00 6.04 -10.72
N MET A 46 -21.23 6.28 -10.25
CA MET A 46 -22.30 6.89 -11.04
C MET A 46 -22.04 8.36 -11.35
N ASN A 47 -21.44 9.09 -10.41
CA ASN A 47 -21.15 10.52 -10.51
C ASN A 47 -19.79 10.83 -9.88
N GLY A 48 -19.24 12.00 -10.15
CA GLY A 48 -18.01 12.47 -9.53
C GLY A 48 -18.17 12.77 -8.05
N SER A 49 -17.03 12.87 -7.36
CA SER A 49 -16.95 13.33 -5.97
C SER A 49 -15.96 14.49 -5.86
N ILE A 50 -16.15 15.34 -4.86
CA ILE A 50 -15.23 16.43 -4.51
C ILE A 50 -14.88 16.26 -3.05
N SER A 51 -13.60 16.18 -2.75
CA SER A 51 -13.08 16.03 -1.38
C SER A 51 -11.91 16.98 -1.13
N MET A 52 -11.66 17.23 0.15
CA MET A 52 -10.51 18.01 0.64
C MET A 52 -9.69 17.12 1.56
N ASN A 53 -8.37 17.14 1.39
CA ASN A 53 -7.45 16.48 2.31
C ASN A 53 -7.35 17.24 3.63
N LEU A 54 -7.23 16.49 4.71
CA LEU A 54 -7.08 17.03 6.07
C LEU A 54 -5.60 17.05 6.43
N ASP A 55 -4.93 18.16 6.17
CA ASP A 55 -3.48 18.32 6.25
C ASP A 55 -2.87 17.95 7.61
N SER A 56 -3.55 18.32 8.72
CA SER A 56 -3.08 18.03 10.08
C SER A 56 -3.27 16.57 10.52
N LEU A 57 -4.04 15.79 9.77
CA LEU A 57 -4.28 14.37 10.05
C LEU A 57 -3.45 13.52 9.11
N THR A 58 -2.69 12.59 9.68
CA THR A 58 -1.74 11.79 8.92
C THR A 58 -1.89 10.30 9.20
N THR A 59 -1.74 9.52 8.14
CA THR A 59 -1.47 8.09 8.18
C THR A 59 -0.05 7.87 7.68
N ARG A 60 0.80 7.28 8.50
CA ARG A 60 2.17 6.91 8.16
C ARG A 60 2.25 5.39 8.07
N THR A 61 2.67 4.87 6.94
CA THR A 61 2.84 3.43 6.74
C THR A 61 4.25 3.11 6.31
N THR A 62 4.88 2.16 6.99
CA THR A 62 6.16 1.56 6.62
C THR A 62 5.90 0.14 6.14
N VAL A 63 6.43 -0.22 4.98
CA VAL A 63 6.40 -1.58 4.45
C VAL A 63 7.83 -2.10 4.36
N SER A 64 8.04 -3.29 4.91
CA SER A 64 9.35 -3.98 4.90
C SER A 64 9.19 -5.38 4.31
N PHE A 65 9.73 -5.62 3.12
CA PHE A 65 9.77 -6.96 2.52
C PHE A 65 10.94 -7.75 3.10
N GLN A 66 10.62 -8.90 3.70
CA GLN A 66 11.60 -9.74 4.42
C GLN A 66 11.49 -11.19 3.94
N PRO A 67 12.54 -11.76 3.34
CA PRO A 67 12.52 -13.16 2.90
C PRO A 67 12.34 -14.19 4.02
N SER A 68 12.63 -13.81 5.27
CA SER A 68 12.50 -14.67 6.45
C SER A 68 11.07 -14.79 7.00
N LEU A 69 10.16 -13.90 6.62
CA LEU A 69 8.78 -13.96 7.08
C LEU A 69 8.01 -15.09 6.40
N PRO A 70 7.26 -15.91 7.15
CA PRO A 70 6.45 -16.98 6.58
C PRO A 70 5.14 -16.48 5.97
N PHE A 71 4.60 -15.36 6.46
CA PHE A 71 3.38 -14.69 6.00
C PHE A 71 3.47 -13.19 6.19
N ASP A 72 2.52 -12.46 5.60
CA ASP A 72 2.45 -11.01 5.79
C ASP A 72 1.95 -10.66 7.20
N GLU A 73 2.46 -9.56 7.74
CA GLU A 73 2.11 -9.03 9.06
C GLU A 73 1.58 -7.61 8.93
N LEU A 74 0.58 -7.27 9.73
CA LEU A 74 -0.02 -5.93 9.78
C LEU A 74 -0.11 -5.45 11.21
N ILE A 75 0.49 -4.30 11.49
CA ILE A 75 0.44 -3.63 12.78
C ILE A 75 -0.17 -2.24 12.58
N ILE A 76 -1.23 -1.90 13.32
CA ILE A 76 -1.86 -0.58 13.29
C ILE A 76 -1.87 0.01 14.69
N ASN A 77 -1.23 1.18 14.86
CA ASN A 77 -1.09 1.87 16.15
C ASN A 77 -0.58 0.93 17.27
N GLY A 78 0.39 0.08 16.95
CA GLY A 78 0.99 -0.88 17.89
C GLY A 78 0.19 -2.14 18.14
N HIS A 79 -0.94 -2.35 17.47
CA HIS A 79 -1.76 -3.55 17.60
C HIS A 79 -1.67 -4.42 16.35
N GLU A 80 -1.40 -5.70 16.53
CA GLU A 80 -1.41 -6.68 15.44
C GLU A 80 -2.84 -6.88 14.91
N ILE A 81 -3.00 -6.87 13.59
CA ILE A 81 -4.28 -7.00 12.90
C ILE A 81 -4.30 -8.30 12.10
N MET A 82 -5.31 -9.11 12.36
CA MET A 82 -5.53 -10.41 11.73
C MET A 82 -6.80 -10.42 10.85
N GLY A 83 -7.07 -11.55 10.22
CA GLY A 83 -8.33 -11.81 9.51
C GLY A 83 -8.55 -10.90 8.30
N ALA A 84 -9.74 -10.30 8.19
CA ALA A 84 -10.14 -9.53 7.01
C ALA A 84 -9.30 -8.28 6.75
N GLY A 85 -8.76 -7.65 7.82
CA GLY A 85 -7.87 -6.49 7.71
C GLY A 85 -6.54 -6.86 7.06
N LEU A 86 -5.87 -7.88 7.60
CA LEU A 86 -4.63 -8.41 7.04
C LEU A 86 -4.82 -8.91 5.61
N LYS A 87 -5.92 -9.65 5.35
CA LYS A 87 -6.22 -10.16 4.00
C LYS A 87 -6.23 -9.05 2.95
N ARG A 88 -6.89 -7.92 3.21
CA ARG A 88 -6.95 -6.79 2.28
C ARG A 88 -5.57 -6.17 2.02
N VAL A 89 -4.75 -6.09 3.04
CA VAL A 89 -3.36 -5.59 2.92
C VAL A 89 -2.53 -6.56 2.08
N SER A 90 -2.62 -7.87 2.36
CA SER A 90 -1.92 -8.90 1.58
C SER A 90 -2.31 -8.91 0.11
N GLU A 91 -3.59 -8.70 -0.23
CA GLU A 91 -4.06 -8.59 -1.62
C GLU A 91 -3.34 -7.45 -2.38
N ILE A 92 -3.14 -6.29 -1.75
CA ILE A 92 -2.39 -5.18 -2.35
C ILE A 92 -0.90 -5.50 -2.45
N LEU A 93 -0.33 -6.08 -1.40
CA LEU A 93 1.08 -6.50 -1.41
C LEU A 93 1.35 -7.58 -2.47
N ASP A 94 0.38 -8.47 -2.74
CA ASP A 94 0.47 -9.47 -3.82
C ASP A 94 0.52 -8.82 -5.21
N LEU A 95 -0.27 -7.77 -5.45
CA LEU A 95 -0.19 -7.00 -6.71
C LEU A 95 1.18 -6.34 -6.87
N ILE A 96 1.71 -5.76 -5.81
CA ILE A 96 3.05 -5.14 -5.81
C ILE A 96 4.12 -6.20 -6.05
N ARG A 97 4.06 -7.35 -5.36
CA ARG A 97 4.98 -8.48 -5.55
C ARG A 97 4.98 -8.97 -6.98
N ALA A 98 3.80 -9.17 -7.56
CA ALA A 98 3.67 -9.61 -8.95
C ALA A 98 4.31 -8.61 -9.92
N LYS A 99 4.08 -7.30 -9.73
CA LYS A 99 4.64 -6.24 -10.58
C LYS A 99 6.16 -6.10 -10.42
N ALA A 100 6.68 -6.29 -9.21
CA ALA A 100 8.11 -6.20 -8.90
C ALA A 100 8.88 -7.52 -9.13
N ASN A 101 8.18 -8.61 -9.39
CA ASN A 101 8.74 -9.96 -9.49
C ASN A 101 9.56 -10.35 -8.25
N ILE A 102 9.02 -10.12 -7.07
CA ILE A 102 9.58 -10.51 -5.77
C ILE A 102 8.69 -11.51 -5.07
N ASN A 103 9.25 -12.35 -4.21
CA ASN A 103 8.51 -13.41 -3.50
C ASN A 103 8.67 -13.29 -1.97
N ALA A 104 9.12 -12.15 -1.47
CA ALA A 104 9.26 -11.90 -0.04
C ALA A 104 7.91 -11.53 0.57
N ARG A 105 7.65 -11.99 1.81
CA ARG A 105 6.54 -11.51 2.63
C ARG A 105 6.88 -10.15 3.21
N ALA A 106 5.87 -9.44 3.69
CA ALA A 106 6.05 -8.09 4.19
C ALA A 106 5.43 -7.88 5.57
N GLU A 107 6.11 -7.10 6.38
CA GLU A 107 5.56 -6.44 7.55
C GLU A 107 5.09 -5.04 7.13
N ALA A 108 3.83 -4.71 7.43
CA ALA A 108 3.25 -3.39 7.24
C ALA A 108 2.91 -2.78 8.60
N VAL A 109 3.58 -1.68 8.94
CA VAL A 109 3.36 -0.94 10.19
C VAL A 109 2.72 0.40 9.85
N THR A 110 1.52 0.64 10.38
CA THR A 110 0.73 1.86 10.14
C THR A 110 0.48 2.61 11.45
N GLU A 111 0.72 3.91 11.44
CA GLU A 111 0.45 4.82 12.54
C GLU A 111 -0.48 5.94 12.05
N ASN A 112 -1.55 6.19 12.81
CA ASN A 112 -2.47 7.30 12.60
C ASN A 112 -2.38 8.26 13.78
N ASN A 113 -2.34 9.58 13.53
CA ASN A 113 -2.42 10.60 14.57
C ASN A 113 -3.87 10.99 14.88
N PHE A 114 -4.84 10.20 14.43
CA PHE A 114 -6.28 10.41 14.63
C PHE A 114 -6.98 9.09 14.98
N PRO A 115 -8.14 9.12 15.64
CA PRO A 115 -8.87 7.91 16.02
C PRO A 115 -9.42 7.17 14.79
N SER A 116 -9.28 5.85 14.77
CA SER A 116 -9.88 5.00 13.75
C SER A 116 -11.42 5.09 13.84
N GLY A 117 -12.10 5.09 12.68
CA GLY A 117 -13.57 5.11 12.64
C GLY A 117 -14.20 6.49 12.84
N ALA A 118 -13.43 7.56 12.80
CA ALA A 118 -13.92 8.94 12.98
C ALA A 118 -14.74 9.50 11.78
N GLY A 119 -15.10 8.66 10.80
CA GLY A 119 -15.87 9.09 9.62
C GLY A 119 -15.09 9.88 8.57
N ILE A 120 -13.77 9.96 8.69
CA ILE A 120 -12.84 10.72 7.83
C ILE A 120 -12.04 9.76 6.93
N ALA A 121 -12.63 9.08 6.03
CA ALA A 121 -11.97 8.25 5.00
C ALA A 121 -10.60 7.64 5.39
N SER A 122 -10.44 7.18 6.65
CA SER A 122 -9.19 6.65 7.20
C SER A 122 -8.66 5.43 6.41
N SER A 123 -9.56 4.62 5.86
CA SER A 123 -9.17 3.50 5.01
C SER A 123 -8.54 3.96 3.69
N ALA A 124 -9.01 5.05 3.10
CA ALA A 124 -8.45 5.58 1.86
C ALA A 124 -7.00 6.07 2.09
N SER A 125 -6.74 6.81 3.18
CA SER A 125 -5.38 7.21 3.52
C SER A 125 -4.48 6.01 3.81
N ALA A 126 -4.97 5.00 4.55
CA ALA A 126 -4.18 3.81 4.86
C ALA A 126 -3.75 3.05 3.60
N PHE A 127 -4.67 2.84 2.66
CA PHE A 127 -4.34 2.16 1.40
C PHE A 127 -3.47 2.99 0.47
N ALA A 128 -3.63 4.31 0.43
CA ALA A 128 -2.74 5.19 -0.34
C ALA A 128 -1.30 5.14 0.19
N ALA A 129 -1.11 5.23 1.52
CA ALA A 129 0.20 5.11 2.13
C ALA A 129 0.81 3.71 1.92
N LEU A 130 0.00 2.64 2.05
CA LEU A 130 0.43 1.25 1.82
C LEU A 130 0.90 1.04 0.38
N ALA A 131 0.11 1.48 -0.61
CA ALA A 131 0.44 1.32 -2.03
C ALA A 131 1.76 2.04 -2.37
N LEU A 132 1.93 3.27 -1.91
CA LEU A 132 3.15 4.04 -2.15
C LEU A 132 4.36 3.44 -1.43
N ALA A 133 4.25 3.14 -0.12
CA ALA A 133 5.33 2.55 0.66
C ALA A 133 5.73 1.17 0.12
N GLY A 134 4.75 0.31 -0.15
CA GLY A 134 5.01 -1.03 -0.70
C GLY A 134 5.66 -1.00 -2.08
N SER A 135 5.19 -0.13 -2.97
CA SER A 135 5.79 0.03 -4.29
C SER A 135 7.24 0.52 -4.21
N LYS A 136 7.51 1.53 -3.38
CA LYS A 136 8.88 2.04 -3.17
C LYS A 136 9.78 1.00 -2.50
N ALA A 137 9.29 0.27 -1.49
CA ALA A 137 10.03 -0.82 -0.86
C ALA A 137 10.38 -1.92 -1.86
N ALA A 138 9.49 -2.22 -2.79
CA ALA A 138 9.71 -3.18 -3.88
C ALA A 138 10.61 -2.66 -5.01
N GLY A 139 11.06 -1.39 -4.95
CA GLY A 139 11.91 -0.76 -5.97
C GLY A 139 11.15 -0.36 -7.23
N LEU A 140 9.82 -0.20 -7.17
CA LEU A 140 9.00 0.27 -8.29
C LEU A 140 8.93 1.80 -8.30
N GLU A 141 9.04 2.36 -9.49
CA GLU A 141 8.79 3.78 -9.78
C GLU A 141 7.45 3.90 -10.53
N LEU A 142 6.36 4.01 -9.76
CA LEU A 142 4.99 4.11 -10.28
C LEU A 142 4.54 5.57 -10.29
N ASN A 143 3.82 5.96 -11.36
CA ASN A 143 3.12 7.25 -11.39
C ASN A 143 1.79 7.18 -10.65
N GLU A 144 1.12 8.32 -10.45
CA GLU A 144 -0.14 8.41 -9.68
C GLU A 144 -1.27 7.51 -10.24
N ARG A 145 -1.35 7.38 -11.57
CA ARG A 145 -2.35 6.52 -12.21
C ARG A 145 -2.08 5.04 -11.96
N GLU A 146 -0.83 4.64 -11.84
CA GLU A 146 -0.44 3.26 -11.57
C GLU A 146 -0.59 2.89 -10.09
N LEU A 147 -0.59 3.89 -9.20
CA LEU A 147 -0.80 3.72 -7.76
C LEU A 147 -2.28 3.65 -7.39
N SER A 148 -3.19 4.15 -8.23
CA SER A 148 -4.64 4.17 -8.01
C SER A 148 -5.34 2.97 -8.67
#